data_fb96ae64589803e8c195e5ac74cf994a
#
_entry.id   fb96ae64589803e8c195e5ac74cf994a
#
_cell.length_a   1.000
_cell.length_b   1.000
_cell.length_c   1.000
_cell.angle_alpha   90.00
_cell.angle_beta   90.00
_cell.angle_gamma   90.00
#
_symmetry.space_group_name_H-M   'P 1'
#
loop_
_entity.id
_entity.type
_entity.pdbx_description
1 polymer ?
#
loop_
_entity_poly.entity_id
_entity_poly.type
_entity_poly.pdbx_seq_one_letter_code
_entity_poly.pdbx_strand_id
1 'polypeptide(L)'
;MYTVLENEREFDELVKKGPVVVQFSAAWCKPCQRLSPILKTYCLSNNINGVYVDVDELNDLADSHDVQKLPCILIVKNAVVHEKIEGANWDVIEQKIKEHLL
;
A
#
# COMPACT_ATOMS: atom_id res chain seq x y z
N MET A 1 9.50 8.08 -0.32
CA MET A 1 8.58 8.73 -1.27
C MET A 1 7.19 8.14 -1.11
N TYR A 2 6.16 8.95 -1.23
CA TYR A 2 4.79 8.47 -1.15
C TYR A 2 4.04 8.95 -2.39
N THR A 3 3.55 8.02 -3.21
CA THR A 3 3.02 8.29 -4.54
C THR A 3 1.55 7.90 -4.62
N VAL A 4 0.70 8.79 -5.16
CA VAL A 4 -0.66 8.42 -5.56
C VAL A 4 -0.57 7.84 -6.97
N LEU A 5 -0.95 6.58 -7.10
CA LEU A 5 -0.79 5.86 -8.35
C LEU A 5 -1.80 6.32 -9.40
N GLU A 6 -1.34 6.60 -10.61
CA GLU A 6 -2.21 7.07 -11.69
C GLU A 6 -2.57 5.97 -12.69
N ASN A 7 -1.71 4.94 -12.81
CA ASN A 7 -1.96 3.83 -13.75
C ASN A 7 -1.21 2.58 -13.31
N GLU A 8 -1.58 1.45 -13.89
CA GLU A 8 -1.03 0.16 -13.55
C GLU A 8 0.44 0.00 -13.95
N ARG A 9 0.85 0.64 -15.05
CA ARG A 9 2.26 0.59 -15.49
C ARG A 9 3.18 1.18 -14.42
N GLU A 10 2.75 2.26 -13.80
CA GLU A 10 3.52 2.91 -12.74
C GLU A 10 3.73 1.97 -11.56
N PHE A 11 2.73 1.16 -11.22
CA PHE A 11 2.85 0.15 -10.19
C PHE A 11 3.96 -0.86 -10.55
N ASP A 12 3.92 -1.38 -11.76
CA ASP A 12 4.92 -2.38 -12.21
C ASP A 12 6.33 -1.81 -12.15
N GLU A 13 6.49 -0.55 -12.53
CA GLU A 13 7.79 0.13 -12.48
C GLU A 13 8.29 0.31 -11.05
N LEU A 14 7.40 0.71 -10.14
CA LEU A 14 7.77 0.95 -8.73
C LEU A 14 8.19 -0.34 -8.02
N VAL A 15 7.46 -1.44 -8.21
CA VAL A 15 7.79 -2.70 -7.53
C VAL A 15 9.10 -3.30 -8.04
N LYS A 16 9.51 -2.98 -9.26
CA LYS A 16 10.80 -3.42 -9.80
C LYS A 16 11.97 -2.62 -9.25
N LYS A 17 11.74 -1.38 -8.85
CA LYS A 17 12.81 -0.50 -8.36
C LYS A 17 13.22 -0.76 -6.93
N GLY A 18 12.37 -1.37 -6.12
CA GLY A 18 12.70 -1.65 -4.74
C GLY A 18 11.47 -1.98 -3.90
N PRO A 19 11.66 -2.14 -2.58
CA PRO A 19 10.55 -2.43 -1.67
C PRO A 19 9.53 -1.30 -1.66
N VAL A 20 8.25 -1.66 -1.53
CA VAL A 20 7.17 -0.68 -1.49
C VAL A 20 6.03 -1.19 -0.61
N VAL A 21 5.40 -0.25 0.10
CA VAL A 21 4.16 -0.50 0.85
C VAL A 21 3.02 0.07 0.03
N VAL A 22 2.05 -0.76 -0.32
CA VAL A 22 0.92 -0.39 -1.18
C VAL A 22 -0.34 -0.35 -0.35
N GLN A 23 -1.05 0.78 -0.39
CA GLN A 23 -2.35 0.92 0.25
C GLN A 23 -3.44 0.98 -0.80
N PHE A 24 -4.28 -0.06 -0.85
CA PHE A 24 -5.52 -0.04 -1.63
C PHE A 24 -6.60 0.62 -0.79
N SER A 25 -7.22 1.64 -1.33
CA SER A 25 -8.17 2.50 -0.63
C SER A 25 -9.26 2.99 -1.55
N ALA A 26 -10.24 3.72 -0.98
CA ALA A 26 -11.25 4.43 -1.73
C ALA A 26 -11.60 5.71 -0.99
N ALA A 27 -12.04 6.73 -1.73
CA ALA A 27 -12.40 8.01 -1.13
C ALA A 27 -13.54 7.89 -0.11
N TRP A 28 -14.47 6.97 -0.33
CA TRP A 28 -15.62 6.74 0.55
C TRP A 28 -15.29 5.88 1.78
N CYS A 29 -14.10 5.30 1.84
CA CYS A 29 -13.70 4.42 2.93
C CYS A 29 -13.10 5.23 4.08
N LYS A 30 -13.85 5.43 5.14
CA LYS A 30 -13.39 6.23 6.29
C LYS A 30 -12.17 5.64 7.00
N PRO A 31 -12.11 4.33 7.27
CA PRO A 31 -10.89 3.75 7.86
C PRO A 31 -9.65 3.95 6.98
N CYS A 32 -9.83 3.91 5.66
CA CYS A 32 -8.74 4.18 4.72
C CYS A 32 -8.22 5.61 4.88
N GLN A 33 -9.13 6.57 4.98
CA GLN A 33 -8.77 7.99 5.07
C GLN A 33 -8.10 8.31 6.41
N ARG A 34 -8.43 7.59 7.47
CA ARG A 34 -7.74 7.74 8.75
C ARG A 34 -6.35 7.13 8.73
N LEU A 35 -6.18 6.01 8.03
CA LEU A 35 -4.89 5.31 7.92
C LEU A 35 -3.89 6.05 7.03
N SER A 36 -4.37 6.64 5.93
CA SER A 36 -3.49 7.25 4.92
C SER A 36 -2.47 8.24 5.46
N PRO A 37 -2.83 9.22 6.30
CA PRO A 37 -1.83 10.15 6.83
C PRO A 37 -0.82 9.47 7.76
N ILE A 38 -1.24 8.45 8.50
CA ILE A 38 -0.34 7.71 9.40
C ILE A 38 0.69 6.95 8.56
N LEU A 39 0.24 6.22 7.57
CA LEU A 39 1.12 5.44 6.71
C LEU A 39 2.05 6.34 5.90
N LYS A 40 1.51 7.42 5.34
CA LYS A 40 2.32 8.38 4.58
C LYS A 40 3.45 8.95 5.44
N THR A 41 3.13 9.42 6.64
CA THR A 41 4.11 9.98 7.55
C THR A 41 5.18 8.95 7.92
N TYR A 42 4.74 7.73 8.19
CA TYR A 42 5.65 6.64 8.55
C TYR A 42 6.62 6.31 7.42
N CYS A 43 6.11 6.19 6.21
CA CYS A 43 6.93 5.91 5.03
C CYS A 43 7.96 7.00 4.80
N LEU A 44 7.54 8.27 4.87
CA LEU A 44 8.44 9.39 4.66
C LEU A 44 9.50 9.48 5.76
N SER A 45 9.13 9.23 7.02
CA SER A 45 10.04 9.29 8.15
C SER A 45 11.07 8.17 8.17
N ASN A 46 10.73 7.03 7.58
CA ASN A 46 11.60 5.84 7.58
C ASN A 46 12.23 5.56 6.22
N ASN A 47 12.12 6.49 5.30
CA ASN A 47 12.68 6.37 3.96
C ASN A 47 12.18 5.12 3.22
N ILE A 48 10.89 4.84 3.36
CA ILE A 48 10.20 3.72 2.71
C ILE A 48 9.34 4.27 1.59
N ASN A 49 9.33 3.63 0.45
CA ASN A 49 8.43 3.99 -0.64
C ASN A 49 7.03 3.49 -0.35
N GLY A 50 6.07 4.41 -0.35
CA GLY A 50 4.66 4.10 -0.17
C GLY A 50 3.85 4.48 -1.39
N VAL A 51 2.78 3.74 -1.65
CA VAL A 51 1.91 3.93 -2.81
C VAL A 51 0.45 3.89 -2.38
N TYR A 52 -0.31 4.89 -2.78
CA TYR A 52 -1.75 4.94 -2.59
C TYR A 52 -2.44 4.54 -3.88
N VAL A 53 -3.32 3.55 -3.82
CA VAL A 53 -4.10 3.07 -4.97
C VAL A 53 -5.58 3.28 -4.67
N ASP A 54 -6.25 4.10 -5.50
CA ASP A 54 -7.70 4.24 -5.45
C ASP A 54 -8.31 3.08 -6.26
N VAL A 55 -9.03 2.19 -5.59
CA VAL A 55 -9.60 1.00 -6.23
C VAL A 55 -10.73 1.34 -7.21
N ASP A 56 -11.36 2.49 -7.06
CA ASP A 56 -12.39 2.93 -8.01
C ASP A 56 -11.78 3.41 -9.32
N GLU A 57 -10.57 3.95 -9.27
CA GLU A 57 -9.83 4.38 -10.46
C GLU A 57 -9.04 3.23 -11.09
N LEU A 58 -8.49 2.34 -10.27
CA LEU A 58 -7.61 1.25 -10.73
C LEU A 58 -8.16 -0.10 -10.28
N ASN A 59 -9.40 -0.39 -10.69
CA ASN A 59 -10.08 -1.59 -10.24
C ASN A 59 -9.43 -2.88 -10.75
N ASP A 60 -8.84 -2.87 -11.93
CA ASP A 60 -8.17 -4.06 -12.46
C ASP A 60 -6.94 -4.43 -11.64
N LEU A 61 -6.21 -3.43 -11.16
CA LEU A 61 -5.05 -3.66 -10.29
C LEU A 61 -5.50 -4.26 -8.95
N ALA A 62 -6.58 -3.73 -8.38
CA ALA A 62 -7.15 -4.26 -7.14
C ALA A 62 -7.62 -5.71 -7.32
N ASP A 63 -8.30 -6.00 -8.43
CA ASP A 63 -8.79 -7.34 -8.73
C ASP A 63 -7.63 -8.32 -8.92
N SER A 64 -6.56 -7.91 -9.58
CA SER A 64 -5.40 -8.77 -9.81
C SER A 64 -4.69 -9.17 -8.51
N HIS A 65 -4.87 -8.39 -7.45
CA HIS A 65 -4.34 -8.70 -6.12
C HIS A 65 -5.39 -9.23 -5.16
N ASP A 66 -6.56 -9.59 -5.65
CA ASP A 66 -7.65 -10.16 -4.85
C ASP A 66 -7.99 -9.29 -3.64
N VAL A 67 -8.13 -7.98 -3.87
CA VAL A 67 -8.48 -7.03 -2.83
C VAL A 67 -9.98 -7.11 -2.57
N GLN A 68 -10.37 -7.57 -1.39
CA GLN A 68 -11.78 -7.75 -1.01
C GLN A 68 -12.23 -6.84 0.10
N LYS A 69 -11.32 -6.38 0.95
CA LYS A 69 -11.60 -5.48 2.06
C LYS A 69 -10.67 -4.28 2.02
N LEU A 70 -11.18 -3.13 2.43
CA LEU A 70 -10.42 -1.88 2.46
C LEU A 70 -10.28 -1.34 3.88
N PRO A 71 -9.12 -0.75 4.23
CA PRO A 71 -7.93 -0.70 3.40
C PRO A 71 -7.26 -2.07 3.30
N CYS A 72 -6.55 -2.29 2.21
CA CYS A 72 -5.73 -3.47 2.03
C CYS A 72 -4.28 -3.02 1.81
N ILE A 73 -3.38 -3.53 2.63
CA ILE A 73 -1.97 -3.14 2.58
C ILE A 73 -1.16 -4.32 2.05
N LEU A 74 -0.36 -4.05 1.03
CA LEU A 74 0.61 -5.03 0.56
C LEU A 74 2.02 -4.55 0.91
N ILE A 75 2.84 -5.48 1.37
CA ILE A 75 4.28 -5.25 1.49
C ILE A 75 4.95 -6.02 0.37
N VAL A 76 5.55 -5.29 -0.56
CA VAL A 76 6.16 -5.85 -1.76
C VAL A 76 7.68 -5.66 -1.70
N LYS A 77 8.42 -6.74 -1.94
CA LYS A 77 9.87 -6.73 -1.91
C LYS A 77 10.36 -7.67 -3.00
N ASN A 78 11.32 -7.21 -3.82
CA ASN A 78 11.80 -7.95 -4.97
C ASN A 78 10.67 -8.32 -5.94
N ALA A 79 9.72 -7.41 -6.13
CA ALA A 79 8.54 -7.59 -6.97
C ALA A 79 7.63 -8.74 -6.51
N VAL A 80 7.76 -9.19 -5.27
CA VAL A 80 6.96 -10.27 -4.68
C VAL A 80 6.18 -9.73 -3.48
N VAL A 81 4.91 -10.08 -3.40
CA VAL A 81 4.07 -9.71 -2.25
C VAL A 81 4.43 -10.62 -1.08
N HIS A 82 4.97 -10.04 -0.02
CA HIS A 82 5.35 -10.75 1.19
C HIS A 82 4.26 -10.75 2.25
N GLU A 83 3.44 -9.70 2.29
CA GLU A 83 2.34 -9.59 3.24
C GLU A 83 1.14 -8.92 2.58
N LYS A 84 -0.04 -9.39 2.94
CA LYS A 84 -1.31 -8.78 2.58
C LYS A 84 -2.10 -8.62 3.87
N ILE A 85 -2.35 -7.38 4.26
CA ILE A 85 -3.01 -7.05 5.52
C ILE A 85 -4.33 -6.36 5.19
N GLU A 86 -5.45 -6.95 5.60
CA GLU A 86 -6.77 -6.37 5.42
C GLU A 86 -7.17 -5.64 6.70
N GLY A 87 -7.66 -4.42 6.56
CA GLY A 87 -8.08 -3.59 7.68
C GLY A 87 -7.04 -2.55 8.07
N ALA A 88 -7.45 -1.68 9.01
CA ALA A 88 -6.70 -0.46 9.37
C ALA A 88 -5.98 -0.57 10.72
N ASN A 89 -5.64 -1.76 11.16
CA ASN A 89 -4.91 -1.95 12.43
C ASN A 89 -3.46 -1.52 12.25
N TRP A 90 -3.16 -0.30 12.67
CA TRP A 90 -1.82 0.27 12.51
C TRP A 90 -0.73 -0.54 13.19
N ASP A 91 -0.99 -1.07 14.38
CA ASP A 91 0.03 -1.83 15.11
C ASP A 91 0.48 -3.06 14.33
N VAL A 92 -0.46 -3.76 13.69
CA VAL A 92 -0.14 -4.92 12.84
C VAL A 92 0.62 -4.48 11.61
N ILE A 93 0.15 -3.41 10.94
CA ILE A 93 0.78 -2.90 9.72
C ILE A 93 2.22 -2.46 10.03
N GLU A 94 2.42 -1.69 11.07
CA GLU A 94 3.74 -1.22 11.47
C GLU A 94 4.69 -2.39 11.76
N GLN A 95 4.21 -3.38 12.50
CA GLN A 95 5.01 -4.56 12.83
C GLN A 95 5.47 -5.29 11.56
N LYS A 96 4.58 -5.46 10.60
CA LYS A 96 4.90 -6.16 9.36
C LYS A 96 5.88 -5.36 8.49
N ILE A 97 5.74 -4.04 8.47
CA ILE A 97 6.70 -3.19 7.78
C ILE A 97 8.09 -3.34 8.40
N LYS A 98 8.18 -3.30 9.73
CA LYS A 98 9.44 -3.48 10.44
C LYS A 98 10.07 -4.84 10.15
N GLU A 99 9.24 -5.88 10.13
CA GLU A 99 9.70 -7.24 9.89
C GLU A 99 10.32 -7.41 8.50
N HIS A 100 9.74 -6.80 7.48
CA HIS A 100 10.17 -7.01 6.09
C HIS A 100 11.08 -5.93 5.52
N LEU A 101 10.95 -4.69 5.98
CA LEU A 101 11.60 -3.53 5.33
C LEU A 101 12.57 -2.76 6.21
N LEU A 102 12.60 -3.03 7.51
CA LEU A 102 13.47 -2.28 8.43
C LEU A 102 14.43 -3.18 9.24
#